data_ba187692033c7ef3b493e03f0b60180a
#
_entry.id   ba187692033c7ef3b493e03f0b60180a
#
_cell.length_a   1.000
_cell.length_b   1.000
_cell.length_c   1.000
_cell.angle_alpha   90.00
_cell.angle_beta   90.00
_cell.angle_gamma   90.00
#
_symmetry.space_group_name_H-M   'P 1'
#
loop_
_entity.id
_entity.type
_entity.pdbx_description
1 polymer ?
#
loop_
_entity_poly.entity_id
_entity_poly.type
_entity_poly.pdbx_seq_one_letter_code
_entity_poly.pdbx_strand_id
1 'polypeptide(L)'
;VLDSHSNLSGKGGIRLDSFVYTEESFKEAKQKLNSNGYLVLSFAISTQELGIKIFNMLKTAFDGKKPIVLSISQDVDNFVDQKYIFVISENLNQFTKIQKTTFYKTNIFDNSEMSKNIDVSTDDWPFFYMVKKVYPISYLVVILLIFASSYFFVKKTNNLNFKNFSPTCFFLGAGFMLVETKGITEAAKIFGGTWIVISVIILLILTMAFFANLLIYKKVRIKENYIYLLLFLSIVVSYYATNLRIEDYSLITAKILNPIFLTLPLFFSGLAFSNELKKLNSPSIALSSNILGALFGGLLEYNSMYF
;
A
#
# COMPACT_ATOMS: atom_id res chain seq x y z
N VAL A 1 5.41 -16.62 -10.23
CA VAL A 1 4.33 -17.15 -9.38
C VAL A 1 4.17 -16.17 -8.23
N LEU A 2 3.05 -15.49 -8.17
CA LEU A 2 2.69 -14.62 -7.05
C LEU A 2 1.92 -15.50 -6.05
N ASP A 3 2.47 -15.67 -4.87
CA ASP A 3 1.83 -16.42 -3.80
C ASP A 3 1.14 -15.43 -2.86
N SER A 4 -0.18 -15.41 -2.87
CA SER A 4 -0.94 -14.60 -1.93
C SER A 4 -1.15 -15.37 -0.64
N HIS A 5 -0.31 -15.15 0.36
CA HIS A 5 -0.55 -15.63 1.72
C HIS A 5 -1.66 -14.82 2.41
N SER A 6 -2.86 -14.85 1.83
CA SER A 6 -3.98 -13.99 2.20
C SER A 6 -4.61 -14.30 3.56
N ASN A 7 -4.31 -15.44 4.15
CA ASN A 7 -4.97 -15.89 5.39
C ASN A 7 -4.55 -15.13 6.64
N LEU A 8 -3.49 -14.32 6.59
CA LEU A 8 -2.95 -13.58 7.74
C LEU A 8 -3.13 -12.07 7.67
N SER A 9 -3.55 -11.50 6.54
CA SER A 9 -3.79 -10.07 6.40
C SER A 9 -5.28 -9.78 6.39
N GLY A 10 -5.74 -8.93 7.29
CA GLY A 10 -7.13 -8.48 7.32
C GLY A 10 -7.59 -7.95 5.95
N LYS A 11 -8.87 -8.10 5.66
CA LYS A 11 -9.52 -7.80 4.35
C LYS A 11 -9.28 -6.38 3.80
N GLY A 12 -8.72 -5.47 4.59
CA GLY A 12 -8.53 -4.07 4.24
C GLY A 12 -7.08 -3.61 4.11
N GLY A 13 -6.09 -4.51 4.18
CA GLY A 13 -4.70 -4.14 3.97
C GLY A 13 -4.36 -4.04 2.48
N ILE A 14 -3.74 -2.92 2.06
CA ILE A 14 -3.16 -2.81 0.73
C ILE A 14 -1.79 -3.45 0.77
N ARG A 15 -1.61 -4.43 -0.09
CA ARG A 15 -0.33 -5.07 -0.32
C ARG A 15 0.15 -4.71 -1.72
N LEU A 16 1.45 -4.81 -1.94
CA LEU A 16 2.03 -4.58 -3.27
C LEU A 16 1.47 -5.52 -4.33
N ASP A 17 1.12 -6.74 -3.94
CA ASP A 17 0.46 -7.71 -4.80
C ASP A 17 -0.99 -7.32 -5.12
N SER A 18 -1.63 -6.41 -4.38
CA SER A 18 -2.99 -5.94 -4.67
C SER A 18 -3.09 -5.23 -6.02
N PHE A 19 -2.04 -4.50 -6.45
CA PHE A 19 -1.99 -3.84 -7.75
C PHE A 19 -1.87 -4.81 -8.95
N VAL A 20 -1.49 -6.06 -8.70
CA VAL A 20 -1.47 -7.11 -9.73
C VAL A 20 -2.89 -7.58 -10.07
N TYR A 21 -3.81 -7.42 -9.13
CA TYR A 21 -5.20 -7.85 -9.26
C TYR A 21 -6.15 -6.65 -9.41
N THR A 22 -5.81 -5.73 -10.32
CA THR A 22 -6.63 -4.60 -10.72
C THR A 22 -7.14 -4.77 -12.15
N GLU A 23 -8.17 -4.03 -12.51
CA GLU A 23 -8.70 -4.02 -13.86
C GLU A 23 -7.67 -3.54 -14.87
N GLU A 24 -6.89 -2.50 -14.50
CA GLU A 24 -5.82 -1.92 -15.31
C GLU A 24 -4.69 -2.94 -15.56
N SER A 25 -4.26 -3.66 -14.53
CA SER A 25 -3.25 -4.71 -14.65
C SER A 25 -3.70 -5.83 -15.62
N PHE A 26 -4.96 -6.23 -15.59
CA PHE A 26 -5.48 -7.22 -16.54
C PHE A 26 -5.60 -6.66 -17.97
N LYS A 27 -5.90 -5.37 -18.14
CA LYS A 27 -5.86 -4.70 -19.46
C LYS A 27 -4.44 -4.65 -20.03
N GLU A 28 -3.46 -4.32 -19.20
CA GLU A 28 -2.05 -4.35 -19.61
C GLU A 28 -1.59 -5.77 -19.96
N ALA A 29 -1.96 -6.76 -19.15
CA ALA A 29 -1.66 -8.16 -19.45
C ALA A 29 -2.26 -8.59 -20.80
N LYS A 30 -3.50 -8.18 -21.10
CA LYS A 30 -4.13 -8.39 -22.41
C LYS A 30 -3.30 -7.83 -23.55
N GLN A 31 -2.80 -6.59 -23.43
CA GLN A 31 -1.98 -5.94 -24.45
C GLN A 31 -0.65 -6.66 -24.73
N LYS A 32 -0.15 -7.42 -23.76
CA LYS A 32 1.10 -8.21 -23.91
C LYS A 32 0.87 -9.60 -24.48
N LEU A 33 -0.38 -10.02 -24.64
CA LEU A 33 -0.71 -11.33 -25.22
C LEU A 33 -0.52 -11.30 -26.74
N ASN A 34 0.02 -12.40 -27.27
CA ASN A 34 -0.03 -12.66 -28.71
C ASN A 34 -1.49 -12.92 -29.16
N SER A 35 -1.76 -12.87 -30.49
CA SER A 35 -3.10 -13.06 -31.06
C SER A 35 -3.82 -14.35 -30.62
N ASN A 36 -3.08 -15.40 -30.29
CA ASN A 36 -3.60 -16.67 -29.76
C ASN A 36 -3.18 -16.92 -28.31
N GLY A 37 -2.74 -15.88 -27.58
CA GLY A 37 -2.30 -15.97 -26.20
C GLY A 37 -3.44 -16.15 -25.22
N TYR A 38 -3.17 -16.79 -24.09
CA TYR A 38 -4.11 -17.00 -23.00
C TYR A 38 -3.59 -16.36 -21.72
N LEU A 39 -4.46 -15.65 -21.02
CA LEU A 39 -4.22 -15.27 -19.63
C LEU A 39 -4.82 -16.36 -18.74
N VAL A 40 -3.97 -16.96 -17.90
CA VAL A 40 -4.36 -18.00 -16.95
C VAL A 40 -4.10 -17.50 -15.54
N LEU A 41 -5.15 -17.42 -14.74
CA LEU A 41 -5.08 -17.00 -13.34
C LEU A 41 -5.54 -18.18 -12.47
N SER A 42 -4.65 -18.66 -11.59
CA SER A 42 -4.99 -19.67 -10.58
C SER A 42 -5.08 -18.99 -9.22
N PHE A 43 -6.23 -19.14 -8.55
CA PHE A 43 -6.50 -18.47 -7.29
C PHE A 43 -7.28 -19.36 -6.32
N ALA A 44 -6.91 -19.34 -5.03
CA ALA A 44 -7.69 -19.97 -3.97
C ALA A 44 -8.82 -19.02 -3.58
N ILE A 45 -10.05 -19.40 -3.88
CA ILE A 45 -11.24 -18.58 -3.64
C ILE A 45 -11.80 -18.93 -2.26
N SER A 46 -11.77 -17.96 -1.35
CA SER A 46 -12.30 -18.09 0.00
C SER A 46 -13.79 -17.73 0.12
N THR A 47 -14.29 -16.88 -0.79
CA THR A 47 -15.69 -16.43 -0.81
C THR A 47 -16.20 -16.32 -2.25
N GLN A 48 -17.50 -16.53 -2.46
CA GLN A 48 -18.10 -16.41 -3.79
C GLN A 48 -17.94 -15.01 -4.38
N GLU A 49 -18.04 -13.99 -3.55
CA GLU A 49 -17.88 -12.60 -3.97
C GLU A 49 -16.49 -12.33 -4.57
N LEU A 50 -15.44 -12.92 -3.98
CA LEU A 50 -14.09 -12.80 -4.52
C LEU A 50 -13.96 -13.43 -5.90
N GLY A 51 -14.56 -14.61 -6.10
CA GLY A 51 -14.59 -15.27 -7.41
C GLY A 51 -15.34 -14.46 -8.46
N ILE A 52 -16.50 -13.88 -8.11
CA ILE A 52 -17.29 -12.99 -8.98
C ILE A 52 -16.49 -11.72 -9.31
N LYS A 53 -15.78 -11.17 -8.34
CA LYS A 53 -14.93 -9.99 -8.53
C LYS A 53 -13.84 -10.25 -9.58
N ILE A 54 -13.10 -11.35 -9.45
CA ILE A 54 -12.07 -11.77 -10.43
C ILE A 54 -12.71 -11.99 -11.81
N PHE A 55 -13.86 -12.69 -11.85
CA PHE A 55 -14.58 -12.93 -13.10
C PHE A 55 -14.97 -11.63 -13.80
N ASN A 56 -15.51 -10.65 -13.05
CA ASN A 56 -15.90 -9.36 -13.59
C ASN A 56 -14.71 -8.54 -14.10
N MET A 57 -13.62 -8.46 -13.34
CA MET A 57 -12.41 -7.76 -13.77
C MET A 57 -11.85 -8.34 -15.07
N LEU A 58 -11.74 -9.66 -15.17
CA LEU A 58 -11.29 -10.33 -16.40
C LEU A 58 -12.26 -10.07 -17.56
N LYS A 59 -13.57 -10.15 -17.32
CA LYS A 59 -14.60 -9.87 -18.32
C LYS A 59 -14.51 -8.42 -18.82
N THR A 60 -14.34 -7.45 -17.94
CA THR A 60 -14.21 -6.04 -18.32
C THR A 60 -12.90 -5.78 -19.08
N ALA A 61 -11.78 -6.33 -18.61
CA ALA A 61 -10.48 -6.18 -19.27
C ALA A 61 -10.45 -6.77 -20.70
N PHE A 62 -11.26 -7.79 -20.95
CA PHE A 62 -11.36 -8.47 -22.26
C PHE A 62 -12.66 -8.12 -23.03
N ASP A 63 -13.12 -6.86 -22.92
CA ASP A 63 -14.22 -6.28 -23.68
C ASP A 63 -15.54 -7.09 -23.60
N GLY A 64 -15.86 -7.57 -22.41
CA GLY A 64 -17.09 -8.33 -22.13
C GLY A 64 -17.00 -9.84 -22.40
N LYS A 65 -15.85 -10.35 -22.85
CA LYS A 65 -15.64 -11.79 -23.02
C LYS A 65 -15.61 -12.48 -21.68
N LYS A 66 -16.33 -13.59 -21.54
CA LYS A 66 -16.41 -14.34 -20.28
C LYS A 66 -15.21 -15.27 -20.14
N PRO A 67 -14.48 -15.24 -19.01
CA PRO A 67 -13.46 -16.24 -18.74
C PRO A 67 -14.06 -17.63 -18.57
N ILE A 68 -13.31 -18.66 -18.96
CA ILE A 68 -13.63 -20.05 -18.63
C ILE A 68 -13.11 -20.28 -17.22
N VAL A 69 -13.97 -20.78 -16.34
CA VAL A 69 -13.59 -21.11 -14.97
C VAL A 69 -13.54 -22.63 -14.81
N LEU A 70 -12.42 -23.12 -14.30
CA LEU A 70 -12.17 -24.53 -14.06
C LEU A 70 -12.00 -24.77 -12.57
N SER A 71 -12.63 -25.81 -12.04
CA SER A 71 -12.48 -26.30 -10.68
C SER A 71 -11.89 -27.71 -10.66
N ILE A 72 -11.15 -28.04 -9.61
CA ILE A 72 -10.64 -29.40 -9.36
C ILE A 72 -11.74 -30.29 -8.77
N SER A 73 -12.71 -29.69 -8.07
CA SER A 73 -13.82 -30.39 -7.41
C SER A 73 -15.13 -30.19 -8.16
N GLN A 74 -15.96 -31.24 -8.19
CA GLN A 74 -17.36 -31.15 -8.64
C GLN A 74 -18.27 -30.52 -7.59
N ASP A 75 -17.81 -30.48 -6.31
CA ASP A 75 -18.60 -29.98 -5.20
C ASP A 75 -18.52 -28.43 -5.21
N VAL A 76 -19.53 -27.83 -5.82
CA VAL A 76 -19.61 -26.40 -6.11
C VAL A 76 -20.06 -25.61 -4.88
N ASP A 77 -20.66 -26.27 -3.89
CA ASP A 77 -21.28 -25.61 -2.73
C ASP A 77 -20.27 -25.26 -1.62
N ASN A 78 -19.08 -25.86 -1.63
CA ASN A 78 -18.01 -25.59 -0.68
C ASN A 78 -16.92 -24.71 -1.29
N PHE A 79 -17.06 -23.38 -1.18
CA PHE A 79 -16.08 -22.41 -1.68
C PHE A 79 -14.80 -22.32 -0.86
N VAL A 80 -14.79 -22.86 0.35
CA VAL A 80 -13.68 -22.68 1.29
C VAL A 80 -12.44 -23.41 0.78
N ASP A 81 -11.39 -22.65 0.51
CA ASP A 81 -10.05 -23.11 0.10
C ASP A 81 -9.97 -23.91 -1.22
N GLN A 82 -10.98 -23.83 -2.08
CA GLN A 82 -10.90 -24.44 -3.42
C GLN A 82 -10.09 -23.57 -4.38
N LYS A 83 -9.21 -24.21 -5.14
CA LYS A 83 -8.43 -23.56 -6.21
C LYS A 83 -9.27 -23.56 -7.49
N TYR A 84 -9.46 -22.35 -8.03
CA TYR A 84 -10.08 -22.12 -9.32
C TYR A 84 -9.05 -21.60 -10.31
N ILE A 85 -9.22 -21.98 -11.57
CA ILE A 85 -8.40 -21.51 -12.67
C ILE A 85 -9.29 -20.74 -13.62
N PHE A 86 -9.01 -19.46 -13.79
CA PHE A 86 -9.65 -18.58 -14.76
C PHE A 86 -8.79 -18.53 -16.01
N VAL A 87 -9.37 -18.82 -17.16
CA VAL A 87 -8.70 -18.78 -18.45
C VAL A 87 -9.46 -17.86 -19.39
N ILE A 88 -8.76 -16.88 -19.95
CA ILE A 88 -9.33 -15.93 -20.89
C ILE A 88 -8.38 -15.64 -22.03
N SER A 89 -8.94 -15.44 -23.23
CA SER A 89 -8.22 -15.10 -24.44
C SER A 89 -9.12 -14.28 -25.37
N GLU A 90 -8.52 -13.61 -26.32
CA GLU A 90 -9.28 -12.99 -27.41
C GLU A 90 -9.96 -14.05 -28.33
N ASN A 91 -9.35 -15.22 -28.48
CA ASN A 91 -9.84 -16.34 -29.31
C ASN A 91 -10.09 -17.61 -28.48
N LEU A 92 -11.19 -17.64 -27.72
CA LEU A 92 -11.55 -18.76 -26.83
C LEU A 92 -11.99 -20.04 -27.58
N ASN A 93 -12.27 -19.97 -28.90
CA ASN A 93 -12.81 -21.08 -29.67
C ASN A 93 -11.89 -22.31 -29.77
N GLN A 94 -10.59 -22.15 -29.49
CA GLN A 94 -9.64 -23.26 -29.47
C GLN A 94 -9.65 -24.07 -28.17
N PHE A 95 -10.27 -23.54 -27.09
CA PHE A 95 -10.26 -24.13 -25.75
C PHE A 95 -11.32 -25.27 -25.59
N THR A 96 -12.18 -25.47 -26.57
CA THR A 96 -13.24 -26.50 -26.53
C THR A 96 -12.70 -27.93 -26.53
N LYS A 97 -11.41 -28.15 -26.81
CA LYS A 97 -10.76 -29.45 -26.85
C LYS A 97 -10.28 -30.04 -25.52
N ILE A 98 -10.35 -29.27 -24.41
CA ILE A 98 -9.92 -29.75 -23.07
C ILE A 98 -11.06 -30.52 -22.39
N GLN A 99 -11.55 -31.59 -23.06
CA GLN A 99 -12.64 -32.42 -22.53
C GLN A 99 -12.19 -33.66 -21.74
N LYS A 100 -10.89 -33.84 -21.47
CA LYS A 100 -10.37 -35.03 -20.76
C LYS A 100 -9.40 -34.68 -19.63
N THR A 101 -9.65 -33.63 -18.89
CA THR A 101 -8.79 -33.23 -17.77
C THR A 101 -9.52 -33.42 -16.45
N THR A 102 -8.76 -33.48 -15.37
CA THR A 102 -9.18 -33.53 -13.97
C THR A 102 -9.96 -32.27 -13.52
N PHE A 103 -10.21 -31.33 -14.43
CA PHE A 103 -10.87 -30.06 -14.15
C PHE A 103 -12.30 -30.06 -14.68
N TYR A 104 -13.20 -29.51 -13.88
CA TYR A 104 -14.61 -29.30 -14.21
C TYR A 104 -14.87 -27.83 -14.54
N LYS A 105 -15.55 -27.59 -15.67
CA LYS A 105 -15.99 -26.24 -16.04
C LYS A 105 -17.17 -25.84 -15.15
N THR A 106 -17.08 -24.63 -14.56
CA THR A 106 -18.15 -24.08 -13.73
C THR A 106 -18.54 -22.68 -14.18
N ASN A 107 -19.79 -22.30 -13.99
CA ASN A 107 -20.31 -20.95 -14.26
C ASN A 107 -20.76 -20.24 -12.97
N ILE A 108 -20.40 -20.74 -11.80
CA ILE A 108 -20.87 -20.22 -10.49
C ILE A 108 -20.54 -18.75 -10.25
N PHE A 109 -19.50 -18.23 -10.90
CA PHE A 109 -19.10 -16.82 -10.78
C PHE A 109 -19.76 -15.92 -11.83
N ASP A 110 -20.48 -16.46 -12.81
CA ASP A 110 -21.25 -15.68 -13.81
C ASP A 110 -22.64 -15.34 -13.24
N ASN A 111 -22.69 -14.62 -12.15
CA ASN A 111 -23.93 -14.23 -11.46
C ASN A 111 -24.16 -12.73 -11.60
N SER A 112 -25.13 -12.35 -12.46
CA SER A 112 -25.43 -10.94 -12.77
C SER A 112 -26.06 -10.18 -11.61
N GLU A 113 -26.79 -10.84 -10.71
CA GLU A 113 -27.44 -10.19 -9.58
C GLU A 113 -26.41 -9.85 -8.49
N MET A 114 -25.56 -10.79 -8.11
CA MET A 114 -24.48 -10.57 -7.15
C MET A 114 -23.43 -9.60 -7.69
N SER A 115 -23.17 -9.66 -9.00
CA SER A 115 -22.22 -8.77 -9.69
C SER A 115 -22.51 -7.28 -9.49
N LYS A 116 -23.78 -6.88 -9.43
CA LYS A 116 -24.21 -5.48 -9.20
C LYS A 116 -23.80 -4.93 -7.83
N ASN A 117 -23.53 -5.81 -6.89
CA ASN A 117 -23.16 -5.45 -5.51
C ASN A 117 -21.67 -5.60 -5.20
N ILE A 118 -20.84 -5.89 -6.21
CA ILE A 118 -19.41 -6.13 -6.05
C ILE A 118 -18.64 -5.11 -6.87
N ASP A 119 -17.85 -4.28 -6.18
CA ASP A 119 -16.98 -3.32 -6.83
C ASP A 119 -15.68 -3.98 -7.28
N VAL A 120 -15.24 -3.66 -8.49
CA VAL A 120 -13.96 -4.17 -9.03
C VAL A 120 -12.78 -3.41 -8.40
N SER A 121 -11.63 -4.04 -8.32
CA SER A 121 -10.39 -3.38 -7.90
C SER A 121 -9.79 -2.62 -9.08
N THR A 122 -9.41 -1.37 -8.83
CA THR A 122 -8.71 -0.49 -9.75
C THR A 122 -7.40 -0.02 -9.14
N ASP A 123 -6.52 0.60 -9.91
CA ASP A 123 -5.28 1.15 -9.38
C ASP A 123 -5.54 2.29 -8.38
N ASP A 124 -6.66 3.02 -8.53
CA ASP A 124 -7.11 4.01 -7.57
C ASP A 124 -7.74 3.38 -6.32
N TRP A 125 -8.19 2.14 -6.41
CA TRP A 125 -8.80 1.41 -5.30
C TRP A 125 -8.38 -0.07 -5.30
N PRO A 126 -7.14 -0.40 -4.93
CA PRO A 126 -6.55 -1.74 -5.04
C PRO A 126 -6.93 -2.67 -3.87
N PHE A 127 -8.14 -2.55 -3.35
CA PHE A 127 -8.64 -3.40 -2.26
C PHE A 127 -9.25 -4.69 -2.80
N PHE A 128 -8.41 -5.61 -3.22
CA PHE A 128 -8.81 -6.84 -3.88
C PHE A 128 -9.79 -7.70 -3.06
N TYR A 129 -9.59 -7.79 -1.75
CA TYR A 129 -10.44 -8.61 -0.85
C TYR A 129 -11.68 -7.88 -0.32
N MET A 130 -11.86 -6.61 -0.60
CA MET A 130 -13.05 -5.87 -0.22
C MET A 130 -14.13 -6.00 -1.29
N VAL A 131 -15.35 -6.34 -0.88
CA VAL A 131 -16.48 -6.54 -1.79
C VAL A 131 -17.01 -5.21 -2.33
N LYS A 132 -17.01 -4.16 -1.49
CA LYS A 132 -17.55 -2.83 -1.82
C LYS A 132 -16.56 -1.73 -1.45
N LYS A 133 -16.62 -0.62 -2.19
CA LYS A 133 -15.91 0.61 -1.88
C LYS A 133 -16.58 1.36 -0.72
N VAL A 134 -16.58 0.71 0.45
CA VAL A 134 -17.18 1.24 1.69
C VAL A 134 -16.14 1.19 2.78
N TYR A 135 -16.01 2.29 3.53
CA TYR A 135 -15.09 2.33 4.67
C TYR A 135 -15.57 1.40 5.79
N PRO A 136 -14.76 0.44 6.26
CA PRO A 136 -15.17 -0.50 7.28
C PRO A 136 -15.36 0.19 8.63
N ILE A 137 -16.58 0.17 9.19
CA ILE A 137 -16.90 0.78 10.49
C ILE A 137 -16.04 0.19 11.60
N SER A 138 -15.69 -1.10 11.51
CA SER A 138 -14.79 -1.77 12.46
C SER A 138 -13.43 -1.07 12.58
N TYR A 139 -12.91 -0.50 11.51
CA TYR A 139 -11.65 0.24 11.53
C TYR A 139 -11.78 1.57 12.25
N LEU A 140 -12.88 2.30 12.05
CA LEU A 140 -13.13 3.53 12.78
C LEU A 140 -13.17 3.27 14.30
N VAL A 141 -13.82 2.19 14.71
CA VAL A 141 -13.88 1.80 16.13
C VAL A 141 -12.49 1.49 16.67
N VAL A 142 -11.70 0.69 15.95
CA VAL A 142 -10.32 0.35 16.37
C VAL A 142 -9.44 1.60 16.41
N ILE A 143 -9.53 2.47 15.42
CA ILE A 143 -8.81 3.75 15.36
C ILE A 143 -9.15 4.61 16.57
N LEU A 144 -10.44 4.78 16.89
CA LEU A 144 -10.89 5.54 18.05
C LEU A 144 -10.38 4.94 19.37
N LEU A 145 -10.39 3.61 19.50
CA LEU A 145 -9.86 2.93 20.68
C LEU A 145 -8.35 3.13 20.83
N ILE A 146 -7.57 3.07 19.73
CA ILE A 146 -6.13 3.33 19.74
C ILE A 146 -5.85 4.78 20.16
N PHE A 147 -6.58 5.75 19.59
CA PHE A 147 -6.42 7.16 19.99
C PHE A 147 -6.83 7.41 21.44
N ALA A 148 -7.97 6.90 21.86
CA ALA A 148 -8.44 7.07 23.23
C ALA A 148 -7.47 6.46 24.25
N SER A 149 -6.98 5.24 24.00
CA SER A 149 -5.99 4.59 24.85
C SER A 149 -4.67 5.35 24.86
N SER A 150 -4.15 5.74 23.70
CA SER A 150 -2.91 6.51 23.59
C SER A 150 -3.01 7.85 24.33
N TYR A 151 -4.10 8.58 24.12
CA TYR A 151 -4.36 9.83 24.83
C TYR A 151 -4.42 9.62 26.35
N PHE A 152 -5.12 8.56 26.81
CA PHE A 152 -5.25 8.25 28.24
C PHE A 152 -3.88 7.94 28.87
N PHE A 153 -3.05 7.11 28.21
CA PHE A 153 -1.72 6.78 28.71
C PHE A 153 -0.79 7.99 28.73
N VAL A 154 -0.79 8.80 27.68
CA VAL A 154 0.05 10.02 27.61
C VAL A 154 -0.39 11.03 28.65
N LYS A 155 -1.71 11.22 28.86
CA LYS A 155 -2.24 12.09 29.92
C LYS A 155 -1.85 11.60 31.31
N LYS A 156 -1.91 10.30 31.56
CA LYS A 156 -1.56 9.71 32.87
C LYS A 156 -0.07 9.84 33.20
N THR A 157 0.80 9.67 32.20
CA THR A 157 2.27 9.68 32.41
C THR A 157 2.84 11.07 32.49
N ASN A 158 2.32 12.04 31.72
CA ASN A 158 2.95 13.35 31.55
C ASN A 158 2.20 14.52 32.22
N ASN A 159 1.10 14.28 33.00
CA ASN A 159 0.24 15.36 33.46
C ASN A 159 -0.06 16.37 32.34
N LEU A 160 -0.41 15.86 31.14
CA LEU A 160 -0.65 16.70 29.97
C LEU A 160 -1.76 17.71 30.28
N ASN A 161 -1.35 18.90 30.74
CA ASN A 161 -2.10 20.09 30.42
C ASN A 161 -1.90 20.34 28.91
N PHE A 162 -2.94 20.76 28.21
CA PHE A 162 -2.83 21.21 26.82
C PHE A 162 -1.72 22.26 26.59
N LYS A 163 -1.24 22.92 27.66
CA LYS A 163 -0.08 23.81 27.67
C LYS A 163 1.25 23.09 27.38
N ASN A 164 1.32 21.77 27.53
CA ASN A 164 2.55 20.99 27.38
C ASN A 164 2.55 20.13 26.08
N PHE A 165 1.68 20.43 25.13
CA PHE A 165 1.65 19.78 23.83
C PHE A 165 2.44 20.62 22.80
N SER A 166 3.29 19.96 22.00
CA SER A 166 4.01 20.61 20.89
C SER A 166 3.38 20.25 19.54
N PRO A 167 2.59 21.16 18.94
CA PRO A 167 2.01 20.91 17.61
C PRO A 167 3.07 20.64 16.56
N THR A 168 4.21 21.31 16.62
CA THR A 168 5.31 21.11 15.68
C THR A 168 5.84 19.69 15.73
N CYS A 169 6.13 19.16 16.93
CA CYS A 169 6.57 17.77 17.08
C CYS A 169 5.50 16.77 16.65
N PHE A 170 4.22 17.06 16.87
CA PHE A 170 3.11 16.24 16.42
C PHE A 170 3.07 16.13 14.88
N PHE A 171 3.09 17.28 14.17
CA PHE A 171 3.05 17.28 12.72
C PHE A 171 4.33 16.70 12.08
N LEU A 172 5.49 16.88 12.72
CA LEU A 172 6.73 16.22 12.29
C LEU A 172 6.64 14.71 12.43
N GLY A 173 6.04 14.19 13.51
CA GLY A 173 5.80 12.75 13.68
C GLY A 173 4.82 12.19 12.68
N ALA A 174 3.71 12.90 12.41
CA ALA A 174 2.74 12.51 11.40
C ALA A 174 3.36 12.47 10.00
N GLY A 175 4.09 13.51 9.62
CA GLY A 175 4.78 13.59 8.34
C GLY A 175 5.88 12.52 8.19
N PHE A 176 6.58 12.18 9.27
CA PHE A 176 7.58 11.11 9.27
C PHE A 176 6.95 9.77 8.84
N MET A 177 5.86 9.36 9.49
CA MET A 177 5.16 8.12 9.17
C MET A 177 4.64 8.10 7.73
N LEU A 178 4.03 9.20 7.26
CA LEU A 178 3.53 9.29 5.89
C LEU A 178 4.65 9.15 4.85
N VAL A 179 5.82 9.75 5.09
CA VAL A 179 6.95 9.66 4.17
C VAL A 179 7.60 8.27 4.21
N GLU A 180 7.70 7.66 5.40
CA GLU A 180 8.25 6.32 5.57
C GLU A 180 7.43 5.28 4.83
N THR A 181 6.12 5.24 5.06
CA THR A 181 5.22 4.27 4.43
C THR A 181 5.14 4.46 2.92
N LYS A 182 5.02 5.72 2.46
CA LYS A 182 5.09 6.03 1.02
C LYS A 182 6.43 5.62 0.42
N GLY A 183 7.54 5.86 1.12
CA GLY A 183 8.87 5.45 0.69
C GLY A 183 8.98 3.94 0.45
N ILE A 184 8.41 3.13 1.34
CA ILE A 184 8.38 1.67 1.20
C ILE A 184 7.55 1.26 -0.01
N THR A 185 6.34 1.80 -0.17
CA THR A 185 5.45 1.45 -1.28
C THR A 185 6.01 1.85 -2.64
N GLU A 186 6.58 3.04 -2.77
CA GLU A 186 7.20 3.50 -4.01
C GLU A 186 8.49 2.72 -4.35
N ALA A 187 9.34 2.46 -3.37
CA ALA A 187 10.56 1.69 -3.60
C ALA A 187 10.25 0.23 -4.00
N ALA A 188 9.13 -0.32 -3.58
CA ALA A 188 8.71 -1.65 -3.97
C ALA A 188 8.36 -1.78 -5.46
N LYS A 189 7.97 -0.69 -6.13
CA LYS A 189 7.80 -0.66 -7.59
C LYS A 189 9.12 -0.93 -8.33
N ILE A 190 10.26 -0.59 -7.70
CA ILE A 190 11.60 -0.70 -8.30
C ILE A 190 12.29 -2.01 -7.90
N PHE A 191 12.15 -2.40 -6.63
CA PHE A 191 12.86 -3.57 -6.07
C PHE A 191 11.99 -4.84 -6.05
N GLY A 192 10.69 -4.71 -6.35
CA GLY A 192 9.71 -5.78 -6.15
C GLY A 192 9.27 -5.91 -4.69
N GLY A 193 8.21 -6.68 -4.44
CA GLY A 193 7.62 -6.88 -3.11
C GLY A 193 8.46 -7.79 -2.19
N THR A 194 9.75 -7.50 -2.03
CA THR A 194 10.69 -8.32 -1.25
C THR A 194 11.10 -7.62 0.06
N TRP A 195 11.62 -8.40 1.02
CA TRP A 195 12.18 -7.88 2.26
C TRP A 195 13.34 -6.87 2.04
N ILE A 196 13.99 -6.93 0.86
CA ILE A 196 15.08 -6.01 0.46
C ILE A 196 14.58 -4.56 0.45
N VAL A 197 13.37 -4.31 -0.02
CA VAL A 197 12.76 -2.96 -0.04
C VAL A 197 12.74 -2.36 1.35
N ILE A 198 12.18 -3.10 2.30
CA ILE A 198 12.05 -2.65 3.69
C ILE A 198 13.44 -2.38 4.26
N SER A 199 14.40 -3.29 4.04
CA SER A 199 15.77 -3.15 4.55
C SER A 199 16.47 -1.92 3.96
N VAL A 200 16.37 -1.66 2.66
CA VAL A 200 16.98 -0.50 2.00
C VAL A 200 16.37 0.81 2.52
N ILE A 201 15.06 0.88 2.60
CA ILE A 201 14.36 2.11 3.04
C ILE A 201 14.66 2.38 4.52
N ILE A 202 14.57 1.39 5.41
CA ILE A 202 14.90 1.57 6.83
C ILE A 202 16.36 1.98 7.00
N LEU A 203 17.29 1.36 6.28
CA LEU A 203 18.71 1.75 6.32
C LEU A 203 18.90 3.22 5.94
N LEU A 204 18.26 3.68 4.88
CA LEU A 204 18.33 5.07 4.43
C LEU A 204 17.70 6.03 5.45
N ILE A 205 16.55 5.68 6.02
CA ILE A 205 15.89 6.48 7.07
C ILE A 205 16.82 6.65 8.27
N LEU A 206 17.41 5.55 8.75
CA LEU A 206 18.36 5.59 9.87
C LEU A 206 19.61 6.41 9.53
N THR A 207 20.10 6.31 8.30
CA THR A 207 21.24 7.09 7.80
C THR A 207 20.90 8.58 7.75
N MET A 208 19.72 8.96 7.23
CA MET A 208 19.25 10.35 7.22
C MET A 208 19.09 10.91 8.64
N ALA A 209 18.49 10.14 9.55
CA ALA A 209 18.36 10.51 10.95
C ALA A 209 19.72 10.67 11.63
N PHE A 210 20.66 9.77 11.36
CA PHE A 210 22.03 9.87 11.88
C PHE A 210 22.73 11.16 11.43
N PHE A 211 22.70 11.48 10.13
CA PHE A 211 23.32 12.69 9.62
C PHE A 211 22.64 13.97 10.15
N ALA A 212 21.31 13.97 10.28
CA ALA A 212 20.60 15.09 10.89
C ALA A 212 21.07 15.33 12.33
N ASN A 213 21.15 14.27 13.14
CA ASN A 213 21.63 14.37 14.53
C ASN A 213 23.11 14.75 14.60
N LEU A 214 23.95 14.26 13.69
CA LEU A 214 25.39 14.59 13.62
C LEU A 214 25.61 16.09 13.36
N LEU A 215 24.84 16.71 12.46
CA LEU A 215 24.91 18.14 12.19
C LEU A 215 24.55 18.96 13.44
N ILE A 216 23.50 18.56 14.13
CA ILE A 216 23.07 19.20 15.37
C ILE A 216 24.12 19.03 16.49
N TYR A 217 24.70 17.84 16.59
CA TYR A 217 25.81 17.57 17.55
C TYR A 217 27.04 18.44 17.26
N LYS A 218 27.40 18.57 15.99
CA LYS A 218 28.52 19.46 15.56
C LYS A 218 28.21 20.96 15.71
N LYS A 219 27.04 21.31 16.28
CA LYS A 219 26.61 22.71 16.53
C LYS A 219 26.55 23.57 15.26
N VAL A 220 26.27 22.94 14.10
CA VAL A 220 26.04 23.69 12.86
C VAL A 220 24.78 24.53 13.04
N ARG A 221 24.92 25.85 12.95
CA ARG A 221 23.83 26.82 13.14
C ARG A 221 23.11 27.03 11.81
N ILE A 222 22.01 26.33 11.61
CA ILE A 222 21.10 26.57 10.49
C ILE A 222 19.90 27.34 11.03
N LYS A 223 19.56 28.46 10.41
CA LYS A 223 18.35 29.20 10.80
C LYS A 223 17.11 28.35 10.53
N GLU A 224 16.19 28.34 11.46
CA GLU A 224 15.00 27.52 11.45
C GLU A 224 14.18 27.64 10.17
N ASN A 225 13.98 28.88 9.70
CA ASN A 225 13.25 29.12 8.46
C ASN A 225 13.84 28.37 7.24
N TYR A 226 15.18 28.24 7.20
CA TYR A 226 15.82 27.46 6.13
C TYR A 226 15.60 25.95 6.28
N ILE A 227 15.51 25.44 7.52
CA ILE A 227 15.21 24.01 7.75
C ILE A 227 13.81 23.69 7.21
N TYR A 228 12.80 24.50 7.52
CA TYR A 228 11.43 24.29 7.01
C TYR A 228 11.32 24.52 5.51
N LEU A 229 12.03 25.49 4.95
CA LEU A 229 12.09 25.70 3.51
C LEU A 229 12.69 24.49 2.79
N LEU A 230 13.82 23.99 3.31
CA LEU A 230 14.48 22.80 2.73
C LEU A 230 13.64 21.53 2.91
N LEU A 231 12.93 21.41 4.03
CA LEU A 231 11.94 20.34 4.23
C LEU A 231 10.86 20.40 3.16
N PHE A 232 10.27 21.55 2.93
CA PHE A 232 9.25 21.73 1.89
C PHE A 232 9.80 21.40 0.49
N LEU A 233 10.97 21.94 0.15
CA LEU A 233 11.62 21.66 -1.14
C LEU A 233 11.94 20.17 -1.31
N SER A 234 12.38 19.49 -0.24
CA SER A 234 12.66 18.06 -0.29
C SER A 234 11.41 17.20 -0.52
N ILE A 235 10.24 17.62 0.03
CA ILE A 235 8.96 16.98 -0.24
C ILE A 235 8.56 17.14 -1.72
N VAL A 236 8.73 18.36 -2.26
CA VAL A 236 8.48 18.62 -3.68
C VAL A 236 9.38 17.76 -4.58
N VAL A 237 10.69 17.71 -4.26
CA VAL A 237 11.65 16.85 -4.99
C VAL A 237 11.26 15.37 -4.89
N SER A 238 10.90 14.91 -3.70
CA SER A 238 10.43 13.52 -3.48
C SER A 238 9.19 13.22 -4.33
N TYR A 239 8.22 14.12 -4.39
CA TYR A 239 7.02 13.97 -5.20
C TYR A 239 7.33 13.85 -6.70
N TYR A 240 8.19 14.72 -7.23
CA TYR A 240 8.58 14.63 -8.64
C TYR A 240 9.44 13.40 -8.93
N ALA A 241 10.31 12.98 -8.01
CA ALA A 241 11.13 11.79 -8.16
C ALA A 241 10.29 10.50 -8.30
N THR A 242 9.12 10.43 -7.63
CA THR A 242 8.19 9.28 -7.76
C THR A 242 7.49 9.23 -9.10
N ASN A 243 7.30 10.39 -9.76
CA ASN A 243 6.62 10.50 -11.06
C ASN A 243 7.59 10.40 -12.26
N LEU A 244 8.91 10.35 -12.02
CA LEU A 244 9.88 10.11 -13.09
C LEU A 244 9.73 8.68 -13.58
N ARG A 245 9.52 8.51 -14.90
CA ARG A 245 9.40 7.18 -15.50
C ARG A 245 10.76 6.47 -15.40
N ILE A 246 10.74 5.27 -14.82
CA ILE A 246 11.93 4.43 -14.66
C ILE A 246 12.55 4.08 -16.01
N GLU A 247 11.76 4.11 -17.08
CA GLU A 247 12.15 3.84 -18.46
C GLU A 247 13.19 4.84 -18.99
N ASP A 248 13.21 6.07 -18.44
CA ASP A 248 14.12 7.14 -18.88
C ASP A 248 15.54 7.03 -18.28
N TYR A 249 15.73 6.14 -17.27
CA TYR A 249 16.99 5.98 -16.56
C TYR A 249 17.48 4.53 -16.59
N SER A 250 18.82 4.35 -16.45
CA SER A 250 19.30 3.00 -16.21
C SER A 250 18.71 2.45 -14.90
N LEU A 251 18.34 1.17 -14.90
CA LEU A 251 17.76 0.49 -13.73
C LEU A 251 18.63 0.65 -12.46
N ILE A 252 19.97 0.70 -12.62
CA ILE A 252 20.91 0.88 -11.51
C ILE A 252 20.79 2.29 -10.93
N THR A 253 20.72 3.32 -11.79
CA THR A 253 20.56 4.71 -11.37
C THR A 253 19.23 4.91 -10.62
N ALA A 254 18.14 4.36 -11.13
CA ALA A 254 16.84 4.41 -10.49
C ALA A 254 16.84 3.73 -9.11
N LYS A 255 17.48 2.57 -8.96
CA LYS A 255 17.63 1.84 -7.70
C LYS A 255 18.41 2.59 -6.63
N ILE A 256 19.32 3.48 -7.01
CA ILE A 256 20.13 4.26 -6.05
C ILE A 256 19.49 5.61 -5.74
N LEU A 257 19.12 6.37 -6.76
CA LEU A 257 18.67 7.76 -6.56
C LEU A 257 17.25 7.86 -6.01
N ASN A 258 16.33 7.01 -6.47
CA ASN A 258 14.93 7.10 -6.07
C ASN A 258 14.74 6.92 -4.55
N PRO A 259 15.28 5.88 -3.89
CA PRO A 259 15.16 5.74 -2.44
C PRO A 259 15.80 6.91 -1.67
N ILE A 260 16.88 7.49 -2.18
CA ILE A 260 17.53 8.65 -1.55
C ILE A 260 16.59 9.86 -1.59
N PHE A 261 16.00 10.16 -2.75
CA PHE A 261 15.04 11.27 -2.88
C PHE A 261 13.76 11.05 -2.06
N LEU A 262 13.29 9.80 -1.99
CA LEU A 262 12.14 9.44 -1.18
C LEU A 262 12.37 9.67 0.33
N THR A 263 13.59 9.41 0.82
CA THR A 263 13.93 9.53 2.23
C THR A 263 14.52 10.89 2.60
N LEU A 264 14.86 11.73 1.62
CA LEU A 264 15.43 13.07 1.86
C LEU A 264 14.59 13.98 2.77
N PRO A 265 13.24 14.00 2.69
CA PRO A 265 12.42 14.78 3.62
C PRO A 265 12.66 14.40 5.09
N LEU A 266 12.99 13.14 5.37
CA LEU A 266 13.24 12.65 6.73
C LEU A 266 14.53 13.22 7.33
N PHE A 267 15.52 13.53 6.50
CA PHE A 267 16.72 14.26 6.96
C PHE A 267 16.37 15.64 7.50
N PHE A 268 15.61 16.44 6.74
CA PHE A 268 15.22 17.80 7.16
C PHE A 268 14.19 17.78 8.29
N SER A 269 13.28 16.81 8.29
CA SER A 269 12.36 16.57 9.41
C SER A 269 13.12 16.22 10.70
N GLY A 270 14.17 15.39 10.61
CA GLY A 270 15.05 15.07 11.73
C GLY A 270 15.79 16.28 12.25
N LEU A 271 16.27 17.18 11.38
CA LEU A 271 16.87 18.46 11.79
C LEU A 271 15.86 19.36 12.50
N ALA A 272 14.63 19.48 11.96
CA ALA A 272 13.57 20.27 12.56
C ALA A 272 13.20 19.73 13.95
N PHE A 273 12.99 18.41 14.07
CA PHE A 273 12.68 17.77 15.33
C PHE A 273 13.78 17.94 16.38
N SER A 274 15.05 17.73 16.00
CA SER A 274 16.18 17.90 16.92
C SER A 274 16.35 19.34 17.37
N ASN A 275 16.00 20.32 16.52
CA ASN A 275 16.00 21.73 16.87
C ASN A 275 14.86 22.08 17.84
N GLU A 276 13.65 21.56 17.61
CA GLU A 276 12.51 21.72 18.53
C GLU A 276 12.77 21.05 19.87
N LEU A 277 13.38 19.87 19.88
CA LEU A 277 13.75 19.16 21.11
C LEU A 277 14.64 20.00 22.03
N LYS A 278 15.52 20.85 21.45
CA LYS A 278 16.39 21.76 22.23
C LYS A 278 15.67 22.96 22.82
N LYS A 279 14.56 23.39 22.21
CA LYS A 279 13.78 24.56 22.67
C LYS A 279 12.83 24.20 23.81
N LEU A 280 12.39 22.95 23.85
CA LEU A 280 11.42 22.50 24.85
C LEU A 280 12.11 22.21 26.18
N ASN A 281 11.51 22.68 27.27
CA ASN A 281 12.01 22.46 28.63
C ASN A 281 12.00 21.00 29.07
N SER A 282 11.22 20.17 28.39
CA SER A 282 11.09 18.72 28.67
C SER A 282 11.13 17.91 27.37
N PRO A 283 12.15 17.08 27.19
CA PRO A 283 12.22 16.15 26.06
C PRO A 283 11.01 15.20 25.97
N SER A 284 10.40 14.88 27.10
CA SER A 284 9.23 13.99 27.14
C SER A 284 8.02 14.58 26.42
N ILE A 285 7.84 15.91 26.44
CA ILE A 285 6.76 16.61 25.73
C ILE A 285 6.96 16.48 24.21
N ALA A 286 8.20 16.71 23.75
CA ALA A 286 8.52 16.57 22.32
C ALA A 286 8.27 15.14 21.83
N LEU A 287 8.78 14.16 22.57
CA LEU A 287 8.67 12.74 22.21
C LEU A 287 7.22 12.26 22.25
N SER A 288 6.46 12.57 23.30
CA SER A 288 5.04 12.16 23.39
C SER A 288 4.19 12.80 22.29
N SER A 289 4.39 14.10 22.01
CA SER A 289 3.70 14.77 20.90
C SER A 289 4.05 14.14 19.56
N ASN A 290 5.33 13.79 19.34
CA ASN A 290 5.80 13.15 18.12
C ASN A 290 5.22 11.75 17.95
N ILE A 291 5.16 10.94 19.00
CA ILE A 291 4.55 9.59 18.98
C ILE A 291 3.06 9.66 18.65
N LEU A 292 2.32 10.60 19.27
CA LEU A 292 0.92 10.83 18.93
C LEU A 292 0.75 11.26 17.47
N GLY A 293 1.66 12.10 16.98
CA GLY A 293 1.71 12.48 15.57
C GLY A 293 1.97 11.29 14.66
N ALA A 294 2.93 10.42 15.00
CA ALA A 294 3.23 9.22 14.24
C ALA A 294 2.03 8.26 14.16
N LEU A 295 1.32 8.06 15.28
CA LEU A 295 0.06 7.30 15.27
C LEU A 295 -0.98 7.91 14.33
N PHE A 296 -1.14 9.23 14.38
CA PHE A 296 -2.06 9.94 13.50
C PHE A 296 -1.64 9.83 12.02
N GLY A 297 -0.35 9.99 11.74
CA GLY A 297 0.20 9.84 10.38
C GLY A 297 0.01 8.44 9.81
N GLY A 298 0.23 7.39 10.63
CA GLY A 298 -0.02 6.02 10.22
C GLY A 298 -1.50 5.74 9.92
N LEU A 299 -2.41 6.38 10.68
CA LEU A 299 -3.84 6.28 10.40
C LEU A 299 -4.24 7.03 9.12
N LEU A 300 -3.67 8.20 8.87
CA LEU A 300 -3.90 8.95 7.63
C LEU A 300 -3.38 8.17 6.42
N GLU A 301 -2.20 7.59 6.52
CA GLU A 301 -1.64 6.76 5.45
C GLU A 301 -2.53 5.57 5.14
N TYR A 302 -2.96 4.83 6.16
CA TYR A 302 -3.86 3.70 6.00
C TYR A 302 -5.18 4.10 5.29
N ASN A 303 -5.64 5.34 5.50
CA ASN A 303 -6.84 5.89 4.89
C ASN A 303 -6.59 6.57 3.53
N SER A 304 -5.35 6.84 3.15
CA SER A 304 -5.01 7.61 1.94
C SER A 304 -5.52 6.99 0.65
N MET A 305 -5.76 5.68 0.65
CA MET A 305 -6.26 4.95 -0.53
C MET A 305 -7.79 4.88 -0.58
N TYR A 306 -8.50 5.38 0.43
CA TYR A 306 -9.97 5.47 0.42
C TYR A 306 -10.49 6.79 -0.14
N PHE A 307 -9.63 7.79 -0.22
CA PHE A 307 -9.89 9.14 -0.71
C PHE A 307 -9.00 9.46 -1.91
#